data_43893b11f3cb9ba17f935046c6e72ac2
#
_entry.id   43893b11f3cb9ba17f935046c6e72ac2
#
_cell.length_a   1.000
_cell.length_b   1.000
_cell.length_c   1.000
_cell.angle_alpha   90.00
_cell.angle_beta   90.00
_cell.angle_gamma   90.00
#
_symmetry.space_group_name_H-M   'P 1'
#
loop_
_entity.id
_entity.type
_entity.pdbx_description
1 polymer ?
#
loop_
_entity_poly.entity_id
_entity_poly.type
_entity_poly.pdbx_seq_one_letter_code
_entity_poly.pdbx_strand_id
1 'polypeptide(L)'
;SFPQLEMEDPWIDNKNRTPEQLVTIFGEDPFENDRIQSYDFRPKKGSVFIDNGKIIEGVNDGQAENFYHGESFPNQNRQFIGEAPDIGPYEYGESVYWIPGYRYNHPSIPIPRDGAENVPLEYGLAWNYPWAENYNGVSATVTITGPGMNESQTFNYPNNVMFVNLLPNSNYSWSVSVSGISVSS
;
A
#
# COMPACT_ATOMS: atom_id res chain seq x y z
N SER A 1 -19.55 -28.06 4.00
CA SER A 1 -18.86 -27.96 2.70
C SER A 1 -19.09 -26.56 2.17
N PHE A 2 -18.03 -25.77 2.08
CA PHE A 2 -18.07 -24.52 1.34
C PHE A 2 -18.26 -24.88 -0.13
N PRO A 3 -19.17 -24.23 -0.87
CA PRO A 3 -19.21 -24.40 -2.31
C PRO A 3 -17.83 -24.05 -2.83
N GLN A 4 -17.17 -24.95 -3.53
CA GLN A 4 -16.03 -24.62 -4.36
C GLN A 4 -16.53 -23.59 -5.37
N LEU A 5 -16.25 -22.33 -5.10
CA LEU A 5 -16.21 -21.32 -6.14
C LEU A 5 -15.06 -21.77 -7.04
N GLU A 6 -15.38 -22.39 -8.17
CA GLU A 6 -14.51 -22.38 -9.34
C GLU A 6 -14.44 -20.93 -9.81
N MET A 7 -13.72 -20.11 -9.06
CA MET A 7 -13.20 -18.88 -9.58
C MET A 7 -12.04 -19.31 -10.48
N GLU A 8 -12.26 -19.31 -11.78
CA GLU A 8 -11.14 -19.13 -12.71
C GLU A 8 -10.38 -17.94 -12.16
N ASP A 9 -9.16 -18.18 -11.70
CA ASP A 9 -8.35 -17.14 -11.10
C ASP A 9 -8.06 -16.12 -12.22
N PRO A 10 -8.74 -14.96 -12.23
CA PRO A 10 -8.57 -13.99 -13.30
C PRO A 10 -7.15 -13.44 -13.37
N TRP A 11 -6.30 -13.76 -12.37
CA TRP A 11 -4.91 -13.33 -12.29
C TRP A 11 -3.95 -14.27 -13.02
N ILE A 12 -4.27 -15.55 -13.16
CA ILE A 12 -3.35 -16.53 -13.76
C ILE A 12 -3.15 -16.26 -15.27
N ASP A 13 -4.18 -15.82 -15.96
CA ASP A 13 -4.12 -15.53 -17.40
C ASP A 13 -3.84 -14.04 -17.75
N ASN A 14 -3.81 -13.16 -16.76
CA ASN A 14 -3.78 -11.72 -17.01
C ASN A 14 -2.42 -11.19 -17.51
N LYS A 15 -1.32 -11.88 -17.24
CA LYS A 15 0.01 -11.43 -17.71
C LYS A 15 0.17 -11.42 -19.25
N ASN A 16 -0.74 -12.03 -19.98
CA ASN A 16 -0.76 -12.05 -21.44
C ASN A 16 -1.88 -11.19 -22.02
N ARG A 17 -2.67 -10.47 -21.21
CA ARG A 17 -3.77 -9.64 -21.67
C ARG A 17 -3.35 -8.19 -21.82
N THR A 18 -3.90 -7.53 -22.84
CA THR A 18 -3.70 -6.10 -23.00
C THR A 18 -4.52 -5.31 -21.98
N PRO A 19 -4.16 -4.04 -21.67
CA PRO A 19 -4.97 -3.17 -20.82
C PRO A 19 -6.43 -3.09 -21.27
N GLU A 20 -6.70 -3.05 -22.59
CA GLU A 20 -8.06 -2.99 -23.13
C GLU A 20 -8.85 -4.28 -22.86
N GLN A 21 -8.19 -5.42 -22.89
CA GLN A 21 -8.81 -6.71 -22.55
C GLN A 21 -9.13 -6.78 -21.07
N LEU A 22 -8.30 -6.24 -20.21
CA LEU A 22 -8.55 -6.15 -18.77
C LEU A 22 -9.74 -5.23 -18.48
N VAL A 23 -9.82 -4.07 -19.13
CA VAL A 23 -10.96 -3.15 -19.02
C VAL A 23 -12.25 -3.82 -19.47
N THR A 24 -12.21 -4.64 -20.53
CA THR A 24 -13.40 -5.37 -21.02
C THR A 24 -13.90 -6.41 -20.01
N ILE A 25 -13.00 -7.05 -19.25
CA ILE A 25 -13.33 -8.09 -18.28
C ILE A 25 -13.81 -7.51 -16.96
N PHE A 26 -13.18 -6.45 -16.49
CA PHE A 26 -13.40 -5.89 -15.15
C PHE A 26 -14.24 -4.60 -15.17
N GLY A 27 -14.62 -4.09 -16.33
CA GLY A 27 -15.24 -2.78 -16.50
C GLY A 27 -14.21 -1.69 -16.66
N GLU A 28 -14.50 -0.49 -16.22
CA GLU A 28 -13.55 0.60 -16.12
C GLU A 28 -12.38 0.14 -15.24
N ASP A 29 -11.21 0.66 -15.45
CA ASP A 29 -9.92 0.21 -14.90
C ASP A 29 -10.06 -0.66 -13.61
N PRO A 30 -9.68 -1.95 -13.63
CA PRO A 30 -9.85 -2.84 -12.48
C PRO A 30 -9.10 -2.36 -11.24
N PHE A 31 -8.15 -1.45 -11.40
CA PHE A 31 -7.36 -0.85 -10.32
C PHE A 31 -7.98 0.45 -9.81
N GLU A 32 -8.84 1.12 -10.57
CA GLU A 32 -9.67 2.23 -10.11
C GLU A 32 -10.99 1.78 -9.51
N ASN A 33 -11.35 0.53 -9.73
CA ASN A 33 -12.60 0.02 -9.22
C ASN A 33 -12.47 -0.24 -7.69
N ASP A 34 -13.52 0.09 -6.98
CA ASP A 34 -13.65 0.10 -5.51
C ASP A 34 -13.24 -1.20 -4.78
N ARG A 35 -13.06 -2.29 -5.47
CA ARG A 35 -12.82 -3.59 -4.82
C ARG A 35 -11.42 -3.73 -4.25
N ILE A 36 -10.38 -3.29 -4.95
CA ILE A 36 -8.99 -3.37 -4.48
C ILE A 36 -8.64 -2.16 -3.61
N GLN A 37 -9.18 -1.00 -3.95
CA GLN A 37 -8.93 0.25 -3.23
C GLN A 37 -9.56 0.31 -1.84
N SER A 38 -10.51 -0.57 -1.53
CA SER A 38 -11.26 -0.50 -0.27
C SER A 38 -10.63 -1.26 0.89
N TYR A 39 -9.61 -2.06 0.65
CA TYR A 39 -9.04 -2.93 1.69
C TYR A 39 -7.65 -2.48 2.12
N ASP A 40 -7.54 -2.18 3.40
CA ASP A 40 -6.27 -2.05 4.08
C ASP A 40 -5.95 -3.38 4.77
N PHE A 41 -4.90 -4.05 4.32
CA PHE A 41 -4.49 -5.36 4.85
C PHE A 41 -3.47 -5.26 5.98
N ARG A 42 -3.10 -4.05 6.37
CA ARG A 42 -2.17 -3.84 7.47
C ARG A 42 -2.84 -4.17 8.82
N PRO A 43 -2.12 -4.78 9.76
CA PRO A 43 -2.62 -4.97 11.11
C PRO A 43 -3.02 -3.62 11.75
N LYS A 44 -4.14 -3.61 12.46
CA LYS A 44 -4.57 -2.44 13.24
C LYS A 44 -3.92 -2.48 14.61
N LYS A 45 -3.69 -1.32 15.23
CA LYS A 45 -3.21 -1.22 16.61
C LYS A 45 -4.00 -2.12 17.56
N GLY A 46 -3.28 -2.93 18.33
CA GLY A 46 -3.88 -3.88 19.28
C GLY A 46 -4.46 -5.15 18.62
N SER A 47 -4.19 -5.38 17.33
CA SER A 47 -4.56 -6.62 16.66
C SER A 47 -3.82 -7.80 17.29
N VAL A 48 -4.53 -8.93 17.41
CA VAL A 48 -3.91 -10.22 17.81
C VAL A 48 -2.93 -10.77 16.78
N PHE A 49 -2.82 -10.16 15.61
CA PHE A 49 -1.85 -10.56 14.58
C PHE A 49 -0.47 -9.95 14.80
N ILE A 50 -0.37 -8.88 15.60
CA ILE A 50 0.90 -8.20 15.89
C ILE A 50 1.76 -9.09 16.78
N ASP A 51 3.04 -9.27 16.41
CA ASP A 51 4.06 -10.07 17.13
C ASP A 51 3.66 -11.54 17.41
N ASN A 52 2.76 -12.10 16.63
CA ASN A 52 2.27 -13.49 16.84
C ASN A 52 2.59 -14.43 15.66
N GLY A 53 3.38 -13.99 14.71
CA GLY A 53 3.90 -14.83 13.64
C GLY A 53 5.05 -15.71 14.12
N LYS A 54 5.25 -16.83 13.42
CA LYS A 54 6.36 -17.74 13.72
C LYS A 54 7.61 -17.28 12.97
N ILE A 55 8.72 -17.14 13.70
CA ILE A 55 10.02 -16.94 13.08
C ILE A 55 10.46 -18.24 12.40
N ILE A 56 10.75 -18.14 11.11
CA ILE A 56 11.24 -19.25 10.27
C ILE A 56 12.61 -18.84 9.74
N GLU A 57 13.64 -19.54 10.18
CA GLU A 57 15.03 -19.27 9.78
C GLU A 57 15.19 -19.27 8.25
N GLY A 58 15.85 -18.26 7.72
CA GLY A 58 16.07 -18.05 6.29
C GLY A 58 14.83 -17.59 5.50
N VAL A 59 13.70 -17.32 6.16
CA VAL A 59 12.45 -16.90 5.51
C VAL A 59 11.98 -15.53 6.00
N ASN A 60 11.82 -15.38 7.31
CA ASN A 60 11.31 -14.15 7.92
C ASN A 60 12.04 -13.81 9.24
N ASP A 61 13.27 -14.24 9.38
CA ASP A 61 14.13 -14.03 10.55
C ASP A 61 14.90 -12.71 10.51
N GLY A 62 14.57 -11.83 9.57
CA GLY A 62 15.27 -10.57 9.34
C GLY A 62 16.60 -10.73 8.60
N GLN A 63 16.99 -11.94 8.24
CA GLN A 63 18.23 -12.26 7.50
C GLN A 63 17.92 -12.65 6.04
N ALA A 64 16.69 -13.00 5.71
CA ALA A 64 16.30 -13.41 4.38
C ALA A 64 16.33 -12.24 3.39
N GLU A 65 16.99 -12.44 2.25
CA GLU A 65 16.78 -11.59 1.09
C GLU A 65 15.33 -11.72 0.61
N ASN A 66 14.73 -10.60 0.20
CA ASN A 66 13.35 -10.56 -0.23
C ASN A 66 13.04 -11.63 -1.28
N PHE A 67 12.10 -12.51 -1.00
CA PHE A 67 11.62 -13.53 -1.92
C PHE A 67 10.94 -12.96 -3.17
N TYR A 68 10.54 -11.71 -3.14
CA TYR A 68 9.86 -11.04 -4.22
C TYR A 68 10.84 -10.25 -5.09
N HIS A 69 11.53 -10.98 -5.97
CA HIS A 69 12.35 -10.40 -7.01
C HIS A 69 11.47 -9.83 -8.13
N GLY A 70 11.01 -8.62 -7.94
CA GLY A 70 10.38 -7.85 -9.00
C GLY A 70 10.84 -6.41 -8.88
N GLU A 71 11.11 -5.74 -9.98
CA GLU A 71 11.48 -4.32 -10.04
C GLU A 71 10.43 -3.41 -9.38
N SER A 72 9.25 -3.96 -9.06
CA SER A 72 8.13 -3.29 -8.40
C SER A 72 8.23 -3.24 -6.87
N PHE A 73 9.14 -3.99 -6.27
CA PHE A 73 9.31 -4.03 -4.83
C PHE A 73 10.61 -3.34 -4.45
N PRO A 74 10.58 -2.43 -3.48
CA PRO A 74 11.83 -1.99 -2.89
C PRO A 74 12.55 -3.21 -2.32
N ASN A 75 13.80 -3.37 -2.72
CA ASN A 75 14.66 -4.45 -2.25
C ASN A 75 15.01 -4.16 -0.79
N GLN A 76 14.14 -4.55 0.12
CA GLN A 76 14.33 -4.39 1.55
C GLN A 76 14.46 -5.77 2.18
N ASN A 77 15.54 -5.96 2.93
CA ASN A 77 15.59 -7.04 3.91
C ASN A 77 14.39 -6.87 4.83
N ARG A 78 13.40 -7.73 4.72
CA ARG A 78 12.24 -7.69 5.61
C ARG A 78 12.70 -8.08 7.00
N GLN A 79 12.99 -7.07 7.79
CA GLN A 79 13.06 -7.23 9.22
C GLN A 79 11.63 -7.02 9.74
N PHE A 80 11.18 -7.92 10.60
CA PHE A 80 9.94 -7.67 11.32
C PHE A 80 10.14 -6.54 12.34
N ILE A 81 9.06 -5.87 12.67
CA ILE A 81 9.03 -4.79 13.65
C ILE A 81 8.44 -5.38 14.94
N GLY A 82 9.16 -5.28 16.08
CA GLY A 82 8.67 -5.82 17.34
C GLY A 82 9.39 -7.08 17.80
N GLU A 83 8.70 -7.96 18.51
CA GLU A 83 9.25 -9.16 19.13
C GLU A 83 9.23 -10.39 18.21
N ALA A 84 8.29 -10.41 17.26
CA ALA A 84 8.13 -11.46 16.26
C ALA A 84 7.44 -10.89 15.01
N PRO A 85 7.49 -11.58 13.86
CA PRO A 85 6.73 -11.18 12.69
C PRO A 85 5.23 -11.09 12.98
N ASP A 86 4.56 -10.18 12.31
CA ASP A 86 3.10 -10.14 12.32
C ASP A 86 2.52 -11.31 11.53
N ILE A 87 1.31 -11.74 11.90
CA ILE A 87 0.58 -12.72 11.09
C ILE A 87 -0.02 -11.99 9.89
N GLY A 88 0.57 -12.20 8.72
CA GLY A 88 0.12 -11.59 7.47
C GLY A 88 1.29 -11.08 6.62
N PRO A 89 0.96 -10.40 5.51
CA PRO A 89 1.98 -9.91 4.59
C PRO A 89 2.59 -8.56 5.01
N TYR A 90 2.08 -7.91 6.03
CA TYR A 90 2.48 -6.56 6.45
C TYR A 90 2.74 -6.48 7.95
N GLU A 91 3.74 -5.68 8.31
CA GLU A 91 4.10 -5.37 9.68
C GLU A 91 3.38 -4.11 10.18
N TYR A 92 2.92 -4.14 11.43
CA TYR A 92 2.37 -2.96 12.08
C TYR A 92 3.47 -1.90 12.28
N GLY A 93 3.19 -0.67 11.89
CA GLY A 93 4.16 0.43 12.03
C GLY A 93 5.17 0.55 10.88
N GLU A 94 5.08 -0.28 9.85
CA GLU A 94 5.95 -0.20 8.68
C GLU A 94 5.76 1.11 7.91
N SER A 95 6.88 1.74 7.53
CA SER A 95 6.87 3.00 6.76
C SER A 95 6.72 2.79 5.25
N VAL A 96 6.81 1.54 4.82
CA VAL A 96 6.64 1.13 3.42
C VAL A 96 5.48 0.16 3.33
N TYR A 97 4.41 0.59 2.68
CA TYR A 97 3.27 -0.24 2.38
C TYR A 97 3.24 -0.57 0.88
N TRP A 98 3.50 -1.83 0.57
CA TRP A 98 3.32 -2.27 -0.80
C TRP A 98 1.83 -2.44 -1.10
N ILE A 99 1.33 -1.61 -2.02
CA ILE A 99 -0.05 -1.65 -2.47
C ILE A 99 -0.04 -2.35 -3.83
N PRO A 100 -0.71 -3.52 -3.96
CA PRO A 100 -0.78 -4.22 -5.24
C PRO A 100 -1.55 -3.39 -6.26
N GLY A 101 -1.11 -3.42 -7.49
CA GLY A 101 -1.78 -2.73 -8.59
C GLY A 101 -0.83 -2.11 -9.60
N TYR A 102 -1.42 -1.57 -10.68
CA TYR A 102 -0.68 -0.86 -11.71
C TYR A 102 -0.21 0.51 -11.18
N ARG A 103 0.97 0.93 -11.58
CA ARG A 103 1.47 2.26 -11.25
C ARG A 103 1.18 3.20 -12.40
N TYR A 104 0.41 4.22 -12.10
CA TYR A 104 0.06 5.29 -13.04
C TYR A 104 1.19 6.32 -13.18
N ASN A 105 1.02 7.29 -14.05
CA ASN A 105 1.92 8.44 -14.17
C ASN A 105 1.67 9.54 -13.10
N HIS A 106 0.79 9.27 -12.15
CA HIS A 106 0.44 10.14 -11.02
C HIS A 106 0.33 9.31 -9.73
N PRO A 107 0.38 9.91 -8.53
CA PRO A 107 0.10 9.20 -7.28
C PRO A 107 -1.30 8.57 -7.34
N SER A 108 -1.41 7.34 -6.86
CA SER A 108 -2.65 6.57 -6.99
C SER A 108 -2.93 5.73 -5.75
N ILE A 109 -4.09 5.11 -5.74
CA ILE A 109 -4.56 4.19 -4.70
C ILE A 109 -4.38 4.80 -3.30
N PRO A 110 -5.12 5.90 -2.99
CA PRO A 110 -5.08 6.48 -1.67
C PRO A 110 -5.70 5.54 -0.63
N ILE A 111 -5.02 5.33 0.47
CA ILE A 111 -5.53 4.57 1.61
C ILE A 111 -5.47 5.46 2.86
N PRO A 112 -6.60 5.82 3.48
CA PRO A 112 -7.96 5.44 3.11
C PRO A 112 -8.40 6.11 1.80
N ARG A 113 -9.33 5.47 1.10
CA ARG A 113 -9.94 6.03 -0.13
C ARG A 113 -10.75 7.30 0.18
N ASP A 114 -11.05 8.06 -0.86
CA ASP A 114 -11.98 9.18 -0.75
C ASP A 114 -13.36 8.73 -0.23
N GLY A 115 -13.95 9.52 0.65
CA GLY A 115 -15.21 9.20 1.31
C GLY A 115 -15.17 8.03 2.30
N ALA A 116 -13.99 7.55 2.71
CA ALA A 116 -13.88 6.50 3.71
C ALA A 116 -14.44 6.94 5.07
N GLU A 117 -15.24 6.07 5.67
CA GLU A 117 -15.83 6.27 7.00
C GLU A 117 -15.22 5.29 8.02
N ASN A 118 -15.35 5.62 9.31
CA ASN A 118 -14.88 4.79 10.42
C ASN A 118 -13.37 4.46 10.36
N VAL A 119 -12.58 5.41 9.86
CA VAL A 119 -11.12 5.30 9.86
C VAL A 119 -10.63 5.27 11.32
N PRO A 120 -9.70 4.36 11.68
CA PRO A 120 -9.12 4.35 13.02
C PRO A 120 -8.50 5.70 13.41
N LEU A 121 -8.55 6.07 14.68
CA LEU A 121 -8.01 7.36 15.15
C LEU A 121 -6.50 7.45 15.01
N GLU A 122 -5.78 6.35 15.20
CA GLU A 122 -4.37 6.21 14.86
C GLU A 122 -4.28 5.46 13.54
N TYR A 123 -3.83 6.12 12.49
CA TYR A 123 -3.88 5.57 11.14
C TYR A 123 -2.65 5.95 10.31
N GLY A 124 -2.28 5.09 9.40
CA GLY A 124 -1.26 5.36 8.38
C GLY A 124 -1.90 5.68 7.04
N LEU A 125 -1.85 6.94 6.62
CA LEU A 125 -2.19 7.30 5.24
C LEU A 125 -1.17 6.69 4.30
N ALA A 126 -1.61 5.99 3.26
CA ALA A 126 -0.70 5.37 2.30
C ALA A 126 -1.09 5.67 0.85
N TRP A 127 -0.12 5.59 -0.04
CA TRP A 127 -0.31 5.88 -1.48
C TRP A 127 0.65 5.06 -2.32
N ASN A 128 0.34 4.86 -3.61
CA ASN A 128 1.29 4.38 -4.59
C ASN A 128 2.06 5.54 -5.21
N TYR A 129 3.39 5.38 -5.29
CA TYR A 129 4.20 6.27 -6.13
C TYR A 129 3.86 6.07 -7.61
N PRO A 130 3.93 7.12 -8.43
CA PRO A 130 3.85 6.97 -9.88
C PRO A 130 4.92 6.03 -10.42
N TRP A 131 4.67 5.46 -11.60
CA TRP A 131 5.71 4.70 -12.28
C TRP A 131 6.87 5.62 -12.68
N ALA A 132 8.10 5.13 -12.51
CA ALA A 132 9.31 5.79 -12.91
C ALA A 132 10.37 4.76 -13.33
N GLU A 133 11.17 5.08 -14.33
CA GLU A 133 12.32 4.24 -14.72
C GLU A 133 13.38 4.20 -13.62
N ASN A 134 13.49 5.28 -12.86
CA ASN A 134 14.43 5.39 -11.76
C ASN A 134 13.77 6.19 -10.63
N TYR A 135 13.93 5.72 -9.41
CA TYR A 135 13.39 6.35 -8.21
C TYR A 135 14.42 7.14 -7.40
N ASN A 136 15.65 7.34 -7.92
CA ASN A 136 16.64 8.15 -7.25
C ASN A 136 16.19 9.62 -7.15
N GLY A 137 16.10 10.13 -5.92
CA GLY A 137 15.66 11.50 -5.66
C GLY A 137 14.14 11.70 -5.76
N VAL A 138 13.36 10.65 -5.97
CA VAL A 138 11.89 10.71 -5.94
C VAL A 138 11.43 10.91 -4.50
N SER A 139 10.54 11.87 -4.30
CA SER A 139 9.91 12.14 -3.01
C SER A 139 8.43 12.48 -3.17
N ALA A 140 7.66 12.21 -2.12
CA ALA A 140 6.25 12.55 -2.01
C ALA A 140 6.04 13.55 -0.88
N THR A 141 5.32 14.62 -1.14
CA THR A 141 4.84 15.53 -0.11
C THR A 141 3.37 15.23 0.14
N VAL A 142 3.06 14.86 1.37
CA VAL A 142 1.71 14.56 1.85
C VAL A 142 1.23 15.74 2.68
N THR A 143 0.04 16.23 2.39
CA THR A 143 -0.61 17.27 3.18
C THR A 143 -1.94 16.76 3.69
N ILE A 144 -2.19 16.95 4.98
CA ILE A 144 -3.47 16.64 5.63
C ILE A 144 -4.01 17.87 6.35
N THR A 145 -5.30 18.10 6.20
CA THR A 145 -6.02 19.22 6.85
C THR A 145 -7.33 18.74 7.46
N GLY A 146 -7.67 19.31 8.60
CA GLY A 146 -8.91 19.02 9.30
C GLY A 146 -8.89 19.58 10.73
N PRO A 147 -9.87 19.25 11.55
CA PRO A 147 -9.93 19.74 12.94
C PRO A 147 -8.68 19.37 13.74
N GLY A 148 -7.98 20.39 14.24
CA GLY A 148 -6.76 20.20 15.03
C GLY A 148 -5.53 19.77 14.23
N MET A 149 -5.60 19.74 12.90
CA MET A 149 -4.51 19.24 12.04
C MET A 149 -4.38 20.09 10.76
N ASN A 150 -3.17 20.55 10.51
CA ASN A 150 -2.76 21.18 9.26
C ASN A 150 -1.27 20.88 9.06
N GLU A 151 -0.97 19.71 8.55
CA GLU A 151 0.37 19.17 8.49
C GLU A 151 0.78 18.86 7.05
N SER A 152 2.06 19.05 6.76
CA SER A 152 2.67 18.67 5.50
C SER A 152 4.01 18.01 5.78
N GLN A 153 4.24 16.83 5.22
CA GLN A 153 5.47 16.08 5.41
C GLN A 153 5.96 15.50 4.08
N THR A 154 7.28 15.48 3.90
CA THR A 154 7.92 14.93 2.71
C THR A 154 8.60 13.60 3.04
N PHE A 155 8.37 12.62 2.19
CA PHE A 155 8.89 11.27 2.28
C PHE A 155 9.73 10.96 1.05
N ASN A 156 10.92 10.44 1.25
CA ASN A 156 11.71 9.90 0.15
C ASN A 156 11.24 8.49 -0.20
N TYR A 157 11.22 8.17 -1.49
CA TYR A 157 10.99 6.79 -1.94
C TYR A 157 11.95 5.82 -1.21
N PRO A 158 11.53 4.66 -0.75
CA PRO A 158 10.22 4.02 -0.96
C PRO A 158 9.17 4.31 0.12
N ASN A 159 9.45 5.16 1.13
CA ASN A 159 8.49 5.43 2.20
C ASN A 159 7.20 6.04 1.63
N ASN A 160 6.08 5.40 1.90
CA ASN A 160 4.77 5.78 1.40
C ASN A 160 3.67 5.67 2.46
N VAL A 161 4.04 5.83 3.72
CA VAL A 161 3.08 5.85 4.84
C VAL A 161 3.34 7.08 5.72
N MET A 162 2.30 7.86 5.96
CA MET A 162 2.29 8.95 6.93
C MET A 162 1.37 8.59 8.09
N PHE A 163 1.92 8.41 9.28
CA PHE A 163 1.14 8.15 10.49
C PHE A 163 0.53 9.42 11.03
N VAL A 164 -0.76 9.35 11.38
CA VAL A 164 -1.56 10.47 11.87
C VAL A 164 -2.42 10.06 13.07
N ASN A 165 -2.73 11.04 13.94
CA ASN A 165 -3.68 10.88 15.03
C ASN A 165 -4.91 11.74 14.74
N LEU A 166 -6.03 11.11 14.44
CA LEU A 166 -7.28 11.75 14.06
C LEU A 166 -8.17 11.98 15.27
N LEU A 167 -9.01 13.01 15.23
CA LEU A 167 -10.04 13.22 16.23
C LEU A 167 -11.33 12.47 15.86
N PRO A 168 -12.08 11.96 16.83
CA PRO A 168 -13.35 11.29 16.56
C PRO A 168 -14.38 12.26 15.97
N ASN A 169 -15.30 11.71 15.15
CA ASN A 169 -16.39 12.45 14.50
C ASN A 169 -15.91 13.69 13.72
N SER A 170 -14.77 13.58 13.05
CA SER A 170 -14.13 14.68 12.34
C SER A 170 -13.85 14.30 10.89
N ASN A 171 -13.96 15.27 9.99
CA ASN A 171 -13.62 15.12 8.59
C ASN A 171 -12.22 15.68 8.30
N TYR A 172 -11.46 14.94 7.50
CA TYR A 172 -10.13 15.33 7.07
C TYR A 172 -10.04 15.26 5.55
N SER A 173 -9.21 16.11 4.98
CA SER A 173 -8.79 16.04 3.58
C SER A 173 -7.29 15.84 3.52
N TRP A 174 -6.83 14.99 2.63
CA TRP A 174 -5.41 14.79 2.42
C TRP A 174 -5.08 14.64 0.94
N SER A 175 -3.86 14.97 0.58
CA SER A 175 -3.37 14.93 -0.79
C SER A 175 -1.89 14.54 -0.83
N VAL A 176 -1.46 14.02 -1.97
CA VAL A 176 -0.07 13.66 -2.24
C VAL A 176 0.39 14.32 -3.52
N SER A 177 1.55 14.97 -3.46
CA SER A 177 2.28 15.43 -4.64
C SER A 177 3.64 14.76 -4.71
N VAL A 178 4.05 14.32 -5.89
CA VAL A 178 5.34 13.64 -6.10
C VAL A 178 6.25 14.50 -6.96
N SER A 179 7.53 14.54 -6.59
CA SER A 179 8.59 15.23 -7.30
C SER A 179 9.77 14.31 -7.61
N GLY A 180 10.64 14.72 -8.53
CA GLY A 180 11.85 13.95 -8.89
C GLY A 180 11.60 12.84 -9.93
N ILE A 181 10.40 12.72 -10.49
CA ILE A 181 10.11 11.75 -11.55
C ILE A 181 10.58 12.30 -12.89
N SER A 182 11.48 11.56 -13.53
CA SER A 182 11.82 11.77 -14.93
C SER A 182 10.98 10.82 -15.78
N VAL A 183 10.13 11.36 -16.60
CA VAL A 183 9.45 10.60 -17.65
C VAL A 183 10.25 10.82 -18.92
N SER A 184 10.87 9.78 -19.48
CA SER A 184 11.45 9.86 -20.82
C SER A 184 10.30 10.06 -21.82
N SER A 185 10.34 11.18 -22.55
CA SER A 185 9.43 11.49 -23.66
C SER A 185 9.66 10.58 -24.85
#